data_42a4af248e760fe0e9b45788db2360ef
#
_entry.id   42a4af248e760fe0e9b45788db2360ef
#
_cell.length_a   1.000
_cell.length_b   1.000
_cell.length_c   1.000
_cell.angle_alpha   90.00
_cell.angle_beta   90.00
_cell.angle_gamma   90.00
#
_symmetry.space_group_name_H-M   'P 1'
#
loop_
_entity.id
_entity.type
_entity.pdbx_description
1 polymer ?
#
loop_
_entity_poly.entity_id
_entity_poly.type
_entity_poly.pdbx_seq_one_letter_code
_entity_poly.pdbx_strand_id
1 'polypeptide(L)'
;VRRIVSTSPGARRRGASRAVAGALTAAGALLVSALQTGPAGAVGTSGAAAATGSRPVSSPSAAADFWTAERMREATPLDLLSAGTEASARRSGKAAHTASPSVRRGPERTVRPTLPGTGAAAPAPKAFPQAGGPWTGGGAVTNTAGRVFFTYQGRTASCSGNAVTSANKSTVITAGHCVKLNGAWHTDWVFVPGYHDGQAPYGKWAASKTLSTPQWTASEDINYDVGAAVVAPVGGQRLTDAVGGQGLAFNTGYNKPMYAFGYPAAAPYDGSKLIYCSGNTIKDPLFSTDHGMSCNMTGGSSGGPWFTQFDEATGAGLQSSVNSFGYTFLPNTMFGPYFGDDAENLYNEAQSS
;
A
#
# COMPACT_ATOMS: atom_id res chain seq x y z
N VAL A 1 38.16 39.52 -21.60
CA VAL A 1 39.43 39.41 -22.35
C VAL A 1 39.71 37.95 -22.62
N ARG A 2 39.75 37.64 -23.92
CA ARG A 2 40.38 36.51 -24.65
C ARG A 2 39.83 35.07 -24.45
N ARG A 3 39.29 34.64 -25.56
CA ARG A 3 39.11 33.26 -26.10
C ARG A 3 40.46 32.49 -26.14
N ILE A 4 40.39 31.17 -26.04
CA ILE A 4 41.16 30.27 -26.92
C ILE A 4 40.30 29.04 -27.22
N VAL A 5 40.14 28.77 -28.48
CA VAL A 5 39.56 27.59 -29.14
C VAL A 5 40.72 26.63 -29.42
N SER A 6 40.54 25.34 -29.28
CA SER A 6 41.35 24.36 -29.97
C SER A 6 40.55 23.12 -30.33
N THR A 7 40.76 22.73 -31.56
CA THR A 7 40.08 21.78 -32.43
C THR A 7 40.64 20.36 -32.33
N SER A 8 39.80 19.40 -32.75
CA SER A 8 40.01 17.96 -32.99
C SER A 8 41.25 17.64 -33.92
N PRO A 9 41.64 16.37 -34.14
CA PRO A 9 40.85 15.32 -34.79
C PRO A 9 41.12 13.83 -34.35
N GLY A 10 40.23 12.93 -34.43
CA GLY A 10 39.90 11.95 -35.43
C GLY A 10 40.86 10.75 -35.59
N ALA A 11 40.42 9.52 -35.27
CA ALA A 11 40.90 8.32 -35.92
C ALA A 11 39.85 7.18 -35.84
N ARG A 12 39.37 6.80 -37.04
CA ARG A 12 38.61 5.56 -37.31
C ARG A 12 39.57 4.38 -37.33
N ARG A 13 39.18 3.22 -36.75
CA ARG A 13 39.65 1.93 -37.19
C ARG A 13 38.47 0.95 -37.28
N ARG A 14 38.31 0.41 -38.48
CA ARG A 14 37.51 -0.75 -38.88
C ARG A 14 38.30 -2.05 -38.59
N GLY A 15 37.59 -3.14 -38.32
CA GLY A 15 38.11 -4.52 -38.32
C GLY A 15 36.99 -5.44 -37.79
N ALA A 16 36.28 -6.01 -38.59
CA ALA A 16 36.39 -7.23 -39.42
C ALA A 16 35.83 -8.46 -38.65
N SER A 17 34.76 -8.96 -39.22
CA SER A 17 34.00 -10.18 -38.95
C SER A 17 34.85 -11.46 -38.89
N ARG A 18 34.48 -12.40 -38.02
CA ARG A 18 34.67 -13.85 -38.30
C ARG A 18 33.45 -14.60 -37.76
N ALA A 19 32.74 -15.16 -38.74
CA ALA A 19 31.75 -16.20 -38.55
C ALA A 19 32.45 -17.53 -38.34
N VAL A 20 31.98 -18.34 -37.41
CA VAL A 20 32.27 -19.78 -37.33
C VAL A 20 30.96 -20.50 -37.29
N ALA A 21 30.70 -21.25 -38.33
CA ALA A 21 29.62 -22.24 -38.46
C ALA A 21 30.11 -23.56 -37.83
N GLY A 22 29.27 -24.17 -37.01
CA GLY A 22 29.49 -25.50 -36.44
C GLY A 22 28.17 -26.29 -36.45
N ALA A 23 28.23 -27.44 -37.11
CA ALA A 23 27.14 -28.22 -37.62
C ALA A 23 26.40 -29.08 -36.58
N LEU A 24 25.17 -29.42 -36.98
CA LEU A 24 24.20 -30.35 -36.39
C LEU A 24 24.74 -31.75 -36.06
N THR A 25 24.21 -32.33 -34.97
CA THR A 25 23.86 -33.75 -34.93
C THR A 25 22.52 -33.93 -34.23
N ALA A 26 21.57 -34.47 -34.97
CA ALA A 26 20.28 -34.91 -34.48
C ALA A 26 20.38 -36.32 -33.91
N ALA A 27 19.82 -36.55 -32.73
CA ALA A 27 19.50 -37.91 -32.27
C ALA A 27 18.02 -37.94 -31.88
N GLY A 28 17.24 -38.64 -32.69
CA GLY A 28 15.83 -38.88 -32.46
C GLY A 28 15.61 -39.96 -31.39
N ALA A 29 14.69 -39.72 -30.46
CA ALA A 29 14.08 -40.76 -29.64
C ALA A 29 12.56 -40.68 -29.86
N LEU A 30 12.01 -41.70 -30.49
CA LEU A 30 10.58 -41.96 -30.62
C LEU A 30 10.04 -42.49 -29.29
N LEU A 31 9.16 -41.78 -28.64
CA LEU A 31 8.32 -42.26 -27.56
C LEU A 31 6.88 -42.41 -28.03
N VAL A 32 6.43 -43.63 -28.10
CA VAL A 32 5.05 -44.04 -28.40
C VAL A 32 4.17 -43.66 -27.22
N SER A 33 3.22 -42.74 -27.44
CA SER A 33 2.20 -42.43 -26.46
C SER A 33 0.95 -43.25 -26.69
N ALA A 34 0.61 -44.09 -25.73
CA ALA A 34 -0.65 -44.83 -25.69
C ALA A 34 -1.82 -43.84 -25.36
N LEU A 35 -2.81 -43.80 -26.26
CA LEU A 35 -4.07 -43.14 -26.01
C LEU A 35 -4.90 -43.94 -24.97
N GLN A 36 -5.13 -43.39 -23.80
CA GLN A 36 -6.18 -43.86 -22.93
C GLN A 36 -7.38 -42.92 -23.03
N THR A 37 -8.47 -43.40 -23.58
CA THR A 37 -9.79 -42.74 -23.58
C THR A 37 -10.47 -42.99 -22.25
N GLY A 38 -10.43 -42.00 -21.35
CA GLY A 38 -11.27 -41.96 -20.14
C GLY A 38 -12.48 -41.06 -20.35
N PRO A 39 -13.60 -41.25 -19.61
CA PRO A 39 -14.83 -40.51 -19.85
C PRO A 39 -14.68 -39.02 -19.47
N ALA A 40 -15.26 -38.13 -20.29
CA ALA A 40 -15.29 -36.71 -20.10
C ALA A 40 -16.09 -36.34 -18.84
N GLY A 41 -15.42 -36.11 -17.73
CA GLY A 41 -15.97 -35.43 -16.57
C GLY A 41 -16.07 -33.94 -16.87
N ALA A 42 -17.25 -33.34 -16.67
CA ALA A 42 -17.46 -31.90 -16.79
C ALA A 42 -16.53 -31.17 -15.82
N VAL A 43 -15.51 -30.52 -16.33
CA VAL A 43 -14.63 -29.61 -15.56
C VAL A 43 -15.42 -28.33 -15.33
N GLY A 44 -16.01 -28.21 -14.12
CA GLY A 44 -16.48 -26.93 -13.61
C GLY A 44 -15.28 -25.98 -13.57
N THR A 45 -15.32 -24.93 -14.38
CA THR A 45 -14.36 -23.81 -14.29
C THR A 45 -14.59 -23.03 -13.02
N SER A 46 -14.12 -23.53 -11.88
CA SER A 46 -13.82 -22.69 -10.74
C SER A 46 -12.67 -21.77 -11.20
N GLY A 47 -12.97 -20.51 -11.47
CA GLY A 47 -11.97 -19.50 -11.75
C GLY A 47 -11.01 -19.46 -10.54
N ALA A 48 -9.82 -20.01 -10.70
CA ALA A 48 -8.78 -19.90 -9.69
C ALA A 48 -8.53 -18.41 -9.43
N ALA A 49 -8.78 -17.96 -8.21
CA ALA A 49 -8.40 -16.62 -7.80
C ALA A 49 -6.88 -16.49 -8.01
N ALA A 50 -6.46 -15.42 -8.69
CA ALA A 50 -5.03 -15.17 -8.87
C ALA A 50 -4.35 -15.08 -7.50
N ALA A 51 -3.21 -15.74 -7.34
CA ALA A 51 -2.50 -15.77 -6.08
C ALA A 51 -2.00 -14.36 -5.71
N THR A 52 -2.22 -13.95 -4.47
CA THR A 52 -1.67 -12.72 -3.89
C THR A 52 -0.14 -12.76 -3.94
N GLY A 53 0.49 -11.67 -4.35
CA GLY A 53 1.95 -11.55 -4.27
C GLY A 53 2.37 -11.35 -2.81
N SER A 54 3.39 -12.07 -2.36
CA SER A 54 3.90 -11.94 -1.00
C SER A 54 5.41 -12.06 -0.92
N ARG A 55 5.99 -11.44 0.12
CA ARG A 55 7.41 -11.54 0.46
C ARG A 55 7.59 -11.80 1.95
N PRO A 56 8.24 -12.90 2.34
CA PRO A 56 8.68 -13.10 3.72
C PRO A 56 9.85 -12.18 4.05
N VAL A 57 9.95 -11.73 5.29
CA VAL A 57 11.05 -10.91 5.83
C VAL A 57 11.86 -11.76 6.80
N SER A 58 13.15 -11.88 6.55
CA SER A 58 14.05 -12.81 7.28
C SER A 58 14.49 -12.31 8.66
N SER A 59 14.45 -11.03 8.95
CA SER A 59 14.97 -10.46 10.20
C SER A 59 14.13 -9.29 10.71
N PRO A 60 12.94 -9.54 11.28
CA PRO A 60 12.08 -8.45 11.79
C PRO A 60 12.74 -7.63 12.91
N SER A 61 13.50 -8.25 13.82
CA SER A 61 14.22 -7.54 14.88
C SER A 61 15.23 -6.54 14.35
N ALA A 62 16.02 -6.93 13.35
CA ALA A 62 16.99 -6.04 12.72
C ALA A 62 16.32 -4.83 12.06
N ALA A 63 15.13 -5.04 11.44
CA ALA A 63 14.35 -3.93 10.88
C ALA A 63 13.86 -2.98 11.99
N ALA A 64 13.39 -3.50 13.12
CA ALA A 64 12.98 -2.66 14.26
C ALA A 64 14.15 -1.86 14.85
N ASP A 65 15.34 -2.47 14.95
CA ASP A 65 16.53 -1.80 15.45
C ASP A 65 17.08 -0.74 14.49
N PHE A 66 16.94 -0.95 13.19
CA PHE A 66 17.32 0.01 12.16
C PHE A 66 16.61 1.36 12.31
N TRP A 67 15.34 1.36 12.70
CA TRP A 67 14.52 2.57 12.80
C TRP A 67 14.67 3.26 14.16
N THR A 68 15.65 4.17 14.28
CA THR A 68 15.78 5.08 15.42
C THR A 68 14.76 6.23 15.32
N ALA A 69 14.53 6.94 16.43
CA ALA A 69 13.65 8.12 16.45
C ALA A 69 14.08 9.18 15.43
N GLU A 70 15.38 9.38 15.26
CA GLU A 70 15.96 10.30 14.28
C GLU A 70 15.65 9.86 12.85
N ARG A 71 15.97 8.60 12.50
CA ARG A 71 15.66 8.06 11.15
C ARG A 71 14.17 8.12 10.81
N MET A 72 13.31 7.90 11.80
CA MET A 72 11.86 8.00 11.61
C MET A 72 11.40 9.44 11.33
N ARG A 73 12.01 10.45 11.97
CA ARG A 73 11.73 11.87 11.66
C ARG A 73 12.24 12.26 10.29
N GLU A 74 13.41 11.78 9.89
CA GLU A 74 14.08 12.11 8.63
C GLU A 74 13.59 11.29 7.43
N ALA A 75 12.78 10.25 7.65
CA ALA A 75 12.27 9.41 6.58
C ALA A 75 11.43 10.24 5.59
N THR A 76 11.85 10.21 4.34
CA THR A 76 11.22 10.98 3.26
C THR A 76 9.87 10.33 2.88
N PRO A 77 8.80 11.10 2.66
CA PRO A 77 7.58 10.56 2.06
C PRO A 77 7.89 9.81 0.76
N LEU A 78 7.36 8.58 0.60
CA LEU A 78 7.65 7.77 -0.59
C LEU A 78 7.29 8.50 -1.90
N ASP A 79 6.19 9.23 -1.90
CA ASP A 79 5.71 9.99 -3.06
C ASP A 79 6.75 10.99 -3.58
N LEU A 80 7.54 11.61 -2.69
CA LEU A 80 8.62 12.51 -3.09
C LEU A 80 9.83 11.77 -3.66
N LEU A 81 10.05 10.50 -3.25
CA LEU A 81 11.13 9.68 -3.78
C LEU A 81 10.78 9.08 -5.14
N SER A 82 9.51 8.78 -5.39
CA SER A 82 9.02 8.17 -6.63
C SER A 82 8.70 9.19 -7.72
N ALA A 83 8.43 10.46 -7.39
CA ALA A 83 8.02 11.49 -8.33
C ALA A 83 8.96 11.64 -9.56
N GLY A 84 10.27 11.43 -9.37
CA GLY A 84 11.24 11.46 -10.47
C GLY A 84 11.10 10.27 -11.44
N THR A 85 10.76 9.10 -10.93
CA THR A 85 10.60 7.87 -11.72
C THR A 85 9.27 7.85 -12.46
N GLU A 86 8.20 8.32 -11.86
CA GLU A 86 6.89 8.45 -12.50
C GLU A 86 6.88 9.47 -13.64
N ALA A 87 7.54 10.63 -13.46
CA ALA A 87 7.68 11.62 -14.51
C ALA A 87 8.49 11.07 -15.71
N SER A 88 9.43 10.16 -15.48
CA SER A 88 10.19 9.48 -16.52
C SER A 88 9.34 8.41 -17.23
N ALA A 89 8.55 7.63 -16.48
CA ALA A 89 7.65 6.60 -17.03
C ALA A 89 6.54 7.22 -17.91
N ARG A 90 5.97 8.34 -17.48
CA ARG A 90 4.97 9.09 -18.28
C ARG A 90 5.57 9.67 -19.57
N ARG A 91 6.83 10.13 -19.54
CA ARG A 91 7.54 10.62 -20.75
C ARG A 91 7.89 9.50 -21.74
N SER A 92 8.09 8.28 -21.28
CA SER A 92 8.41 7.14 -22.12
C SER A 92 7.20 6.45 -22.78
N GLY A 93 5.97 6.98 -22.61
CA GLY A 93 4.76 6.44 -23.24
C GLY A 93 4.37 5.02 -22.81
N LYS A 94 4.98 4.51 -21.74
CA LYS A 94 4.72 3.14 -21.23
C LYS A 94 3.47 3.02 -20.37
N ALA A 95 2.78 4.11 -20.08
CA ALA A 95 1.48 4.11 -19.42
C ALA A 95 0.35 4.01 -20.49
N ALA A 96 0.34 2.97 -21.29
CA ALA A 96 -0.89 2.57 -21.96
C ALA A 96 -1.77 1.92 -20.87
N HIS A 97 -2.70 2.69 -20.31
CA HIS A 97 -3.78 2.14 -19.51
C HIS A 97 -4.65 1.30 -20.45
N THR A 98 -4.33 0.01 -20.58
CA THR A 98 -5.32 -0.97 -21.00
C THR A 98 -6.43 -0.86 -19.97
N ALA A 99 -7.68 -0.71 -20.43
CA ALA A 99 -8.85 -0.63 -19.56
C ALA A 99 -8.76 -1.78 -18.55
N SER A 100 -8.48 -1.44 -17.29
CA SER A 100 -8.38 -2.44 -16.23
C SER A 100 -9.69 -3.19 -16.13
N PRO A 101 -9.67 -4.51 -15.97
CA PRO A 101 -10.87 -5.25 -15.66
C PRO A 101 -11.52 -4.60 -14.44
N SER A 102 -12.83 -4.38 -14.50
CA SER A 102 -13.57 -3.79 -13.38
C SER A 102 -13.28 -4.55 -12.10
N VAL A 103 -12.99 -3.84 -11.01
CA VAL A 103 -12.81 -4.44 -9.67
C VAL A 103 -13.99 -5.37 -9.39
N ARG A 104 -13.69 -6.63 -9.03
CA ARG A 104 -14.72 -7.62 -8.73
C ARG A 104 -15.48 -7.20 -7.48
N ARG A 105 -16.79 -7.31 -7.55
CA ARG A 105 -17.71 -6.92 -6.49
C ARG A 105 -18.61 -8.09 -6.14
N GLY A 106 -18.38 -8.64 -4.97
CA GLY A 106 -19.24 -9.59 -4.32
C GLY A 106 -20.30 -8.93 -3.43
N PRO A 107 -20.94 -9.70 -2.55
CA PRO A 107 -21.80 -9.14 -1.52
C PRO A 107 -21.00 -8.31 -0.52
N GLU A 108 -21.66 -7.31 0.09
CA GLU A 108 -21.06 -6.54 1.19
C GLU A 108 -20.68 -7.46 2.34
N ARG A 109 -19.45 -7.29 2.86
CA ARG A 109 -18.92 -8.04 4.00
C ARG A 109 -18.26 -7.10 4.97
N THR A 110 -18.39 -7.40 6.26
CA THR A 110 -17.80 -6.61 7.34
C THR A 110 -17.09 -7.49 8.35
N VAL A 111 -15.98 -6.95 8.87
CA VAL A 111 -15.26 -7.47 10.03
C VAL A 111 -15.42 -6.46 11.15
N ARG A 112 -15.92 -6.87 12.31
CA ARG A 112 -16.13 -5.94 13.44
C ARG A 112 -14.81 -5.52 14.07
N PRO A 113 -14.70 -4.28 14.59
CA PRO A 113 -13.54 -3.86 15.37
C PRO A 113 -13.37 -4.74 16.62
N THR A 114 -12.11 -4.99 16.98
CA THR A 114 -11.73 -5.59 18.28
C THR A 114 -10.93 -4.54 19.05
N LEU A 115 -11.62 -3.71 19.81
CA LEU A 115 -11.01 -2.58 20.50
C LEU A 115 -11.04 -2.83 22.02
N PRO A 116 -10.00 -2.41 22.77
CA PRO A 116 -10.07 -2.36 24.22
C PRO A 116 -11.24 -1.47 24.64
N GLY A 117 -11.94 -1.84 25.70
CA GLY A 117 -13.03 -1.02 26.23
C GLY A 117 -12.52 0.38 26.60
N THR A 118 -12.87 1.38 25.82
CA THR A 118 -12.50 2.78 26.10
C THR A 118 -13.62 3.43 26.88
N GLY A 119 -13.42 3.62 28.18
CA GLY A 119 -14.29 4.46 29.04
C GLY A 119 -14.00 5.95 28.87
N ALA A 120 -13.77 6.44 27.66
CA ALA A 120 -13.48 7.86 27.44
C ALA A 120 -14.77 8.68 27.29
N ALA A 121 -14.79 9.89 27.87
CA ALA A 121 -15.85 10.85 27.60
C ALA A 121 -15.92 11.16 26.09
N ALA A 122 -17.13 11.23 25.55
CA ALA A 122 -17.34 11.55 24.14
C ALA A 122 -16.68 12.90 23.81
N PRO A 123 -15.73 12.96 22.87
CA PRO A 123 -15.18 14.23 22.41
C PRO A 123 -16.26 15.04 21.71
N ALA A 124 -16.06 16.36 21.64
CA ALA A 124 -16.95 17.23 20.88
C ALA A 124 -16.95 16.80 19.39
N PRO A 125 -18.10 16.84 18.71
CA PRO A 125 -18.19 16.50 17.28
C PRO A 125 -17.18 17.30 16.46
N LYS A 126 -16.55 16.65 15.50
CA LYS A 126 -15.61 17.30 14.57
C LYS A 126 -16.36 17.88 13.38
N ALA A 127 -15.70 18.81 12.69
CA ALA A 127 -16.26 19.34 11.46
C ALA A 127 -16.40 18.23 10.39
N PHE A 128 -17.58 18.14 9.79
CA PHE A 128 -17.88 17.29 8.66
C PHE A 128 -18.64 18.10 7.59
N PRO A 129 -18.12 18.23 6.35
CA PRO A 129 -16.84 17.71 5.86
C PRO A 129 -15.63 18.47 6.41
N GLN A 130 -14.45 17.82 6.41
CA GLN A 130 -13.16 18.40 6.74
C GLN A 130 -12.14 18.10 5.64
N ALA A 131 -11.54 19.14 5.08
CA ALA A 131 -10.58 18.99 3.98
C ALA A 131 -9.15 18.65 4.44
N GLY A 132 -8.89 18.66 5.74
CA GLY A 132 -7.62 18.29 6.35
C GLY A 132 -7.33 19.08 7.62
N GLY A 133 -6.86 18.39 8.65
CA GLY A 133 -6.50 18.98 9.94
C GLY A 133 -6.08 17.92 10.95
N PRO A 134 -5.44 18.34 12.06
CA PRO A 134 -5.03 17.41 13.10
C PRO A 134 -6.25 16.71 13.73
N TRP A 135 -6.13 15.39 13.92
CA TRP A 135 -7.11 14.66 14.71
C TRP A 135 -6.87 14.89 16.21
N THR A 136 -7.81 15.52 16.85
CA THR A 136 -7.77 15.83 18.30
C THR A 136 -8.87 15.10 19.08
N GLY A 137 -9.62 14.20 18.43
CA GLY A 137 -10.74 13.47 19.01
C GLY A 137 -10.34 12.32 19.93
N GLY A 138 -9.07 11.91 19.92
CA GLY A 138 -8.67 10.70 20.66
C GLY A 138 -9.31 9.43 20.07
N GLY A 139 -9.66 8.51 20.96
CA GLY A 139 -10.32 7.26 20.60
C GLY A 139 -9.38 6.25 19.92
N ALA A 140 -9.96 5.12 19.48
CA ALA A 140 -9.21 3.97 18.99
C ALA A 140 -8.30 4.30 17.80
N VAL A 141 -8.73 5.20 16.91
CA VAL A 141 -7.95 5.56 15.70
C VAL A 141 -6.58 6.15 16.06
N THR A 142 -6.42 6.81 17.19
CA THR A 142 -5.11 7.34 17.62
C THR A 142 -4.10 6.26 17.95
N ASN A 143 -4.58 5.07 18.31
CA ASN A 143 -3.74 3.94 18.66
C ASN A 143 -3.55 2.99 17.49
N THR A 144 -4.59 2.82 16.65
CA THR A 144 -4.57 1.85 15.54
C THR A 144 -3.98 2.38 14.26
N ALA A 145 -4.13 3.69 13.97
CA ALA A 145 -3.43 4.33 12.86
C ALA A 145 -1.97 4.61 13.24
N GLY A 146 -1.07 4.49 12.28
CA GLY A 146 0.36 4.69 12.52
C GLY A 146 1.14 5.06 11.27
N ARG A 147 2.39 5.47 11.47
CA ARG A 147 3.35 5.62 10.38
C ARG A 147 3.95 4.28 10.01
N VAL A 148 4.24 4.14 8.74
CA VAL A 148 4.97 3.03 8.15
C VAL A 148 6.31 3.54 7.68
N PHE A 149 7.37 2.81 7.99
CA PHE A 149 8.74 3.14 7.57
C PHE A 149 9.37 1.94 6.89
N PHE A 150 10.15 2.20 5.84
CA PHE A 150 10.83 1.15 5.09
C PHE A 150 12.00 1.70 4.28
N THR A 151 12.83 0.82 3.76
CA THR A 151 13.88 1.15 2.80
C THR A 151 13.35 0.94 1.39
N TYR A 152 13.34 1.99 0.58
CA TYR A 152 13.01 2.02 -0.83
C TYR A 152 14.25 2.35 -1.65
N GLN A 153 14.74 1.41 -2.46
CA GLN A 153 15.94 1.60 -3.30
C GLN A 153 17.14 2.19 -2.53
N GLY A 154 17.38 1.68 -1.32
CA GLY A 154 18.48 2.13 -0.45
C GLY A 154 18.25 3.46 0.28
N ARG A 155 17.05 4.05 0.18
CA ARG A 155 16.67 5.31 0.85
C ARG A 155 15.58 5.05 1.88
N THR A 156 15.65 5.77 3.01
CA THR A 156 14.61 5.73 4.04
C THR A 156 13.34 6.40 3.55
N ALA A 157 12.23 5.70 3.62
CA ALA A 157 10.92 6.14 3.14
C ALA A 157 9.84 5.98 4.19
N SER A 158 8.74 6.72 4.03
CA SER A 158 7.58 6.62 4.91
C SER A 158 6.26 6.64 4.18
N CYS A 159 5.30 5.95 4.77
CA CYS A 159 3.88 5.88 4.47
C CYS A 159 3.07 5.91 5.78
N SER A 160 1.79 5.57 5.68
CA SER A 160 0.86 5.35 6.79
C SER A 160 0.25 3.95 6.72
N GLY A 161 -0.38 3.50 7.79
CA GLY A 161 -1.06 2.21 7.86
C GLY A 161 -2.02 2.14 9.04
N ASN A 162 -2.69 1.01 9.18
CA ASN A 162 -3.68 0.81 10.23
C ASN A 162 -3.72 -0.64 10.72
N ALA A 163 -3.76 -0.84 12.04
CA ALA A 163 -3.97 -2.13 12.66
C ALA A 163 -5.44 -2.53 12.53
N VAL A 164 -5.70 -3.72 11.98
CA VAL A 164 -7.05 -4.23 11.78
C VAL A 164 -7.30 -5.52 12.55
N THR A 165 -8.55 -5.75 12.91
CA THR A 165 -8.99 -7.02 13.46
C THR A 165 -8.61 -8.16 12.53
N SER A 166 -7.94 -9.18 13.05
CA SER A 166 -7.47 -10.32 12.27
C SER A 166 -7.28 -11.55 13.15
N ALA A 167 -7.40 -12.75 12.57
CA ALA A 167 -7.24 -14.02 13.29
C ALA A 167 -5.85 -14.16 13.92
N ASN A 168 -4.81 -13.70 13.22
CA ASN A 168 -3.43 -13.70 13.72
C ASN A 168 -3.12 -12.52 14.66
N LYS A 169 -4.02 -11.56 14.83
CA LYS A 169 -3.85 -10.34 15.66
C LYS A 169 -2.64 -9.47 15.28
N SER A 170 -2.15 -9.60 14.07
CA SER A 170 -0.87 -9.03 13.64
C SER A 170 -0.92 -8.41 12.25
N THR A 171 -2.13 -8.11 11.74
CA THR A 171 -2.31 -7.59 10.38
C THR A 171 -2.41 -6.07 10.38
N VAL A 172 -1.62 -5.45 9.51
CA VAL A 172 -1.66 -4.03 9.16
C VAL A 172 -2.11 -3.91 7.71
N ILE A 173 -3.09 -3.04 7.43
CA ILE A 173 -3.49 -2.65 6.07
C ILE A 173 -2.82 -1.33 5.72
N THR A 174 -2.32 -1.24 4.50
CA THR A 174 -1.66 -0.07 3.91
C THR A 174 -1.90 -0.04 2.40
N ALA A 175 -1.25 0.83 1.65
CA ALA A 175 -1.29 0.83 0.19
C ALA A 175 -0.31 -0.20 -0.41
N GLY A 176 -0.59 -0.67 -1.62
CA GLY A 176 0.28 -1.58 -2.35
C GLY A 176 1.65 -0.97 -2.62
N HIS A 177 1.68 0.31 -3.03
CA HIS A 177 2.93 1.02 -3.25
C HIS A 177 3.76 1.22 -1.96
N CYS A 178 3.15 1.10 -0.77
CA CYS A 178 3.87 1.14 0.51
C CYS A 178 4.54 -0.19 0.89
N VAL A 179 4.34 -1.26 0.14
CA VAL A 179 5.03 -2.55 0.32
C VAL A 179 5.86 -2.96 -0.90
N LYS A 180 5.43 -2.54 -2.12
CA LYS A 180 6.11 -2.84 -3.39
C LYS A 180 5.88 -1.71 -4.39
N LEU A 181 6.94 -1.19 -5.00
CA LEU A 181 6.86 -0.16 -6.03
C LEU A 181 8.01 -0.29 -7.02
N ASN A 182 7.74 0.03 -8.31
CA ASN A 182 8.70 -0.07 -9.41
C ASN A 182 9.32 -1.48 -9.51
N GLY A 183 8.49 -2.51 -9.35
CA GLY A 183 8.87 -3.91 -9.43
C GLY A 183 9.61 -4.46 -8.21
N ALA A 184 9.95 -3.65 -7.21
CA ALA A 184 10.74 -4.06 -6.05
C ALA A 184 9.94 -4.01 -4.74
N TRP A 185 10.05 -5.06 -3.94
CA TRP A 185 9.55 -5.08 -2.57
C TRP A 185 10.44 -4.23 -1.66
N HIS A 186 9.82 -3.47 -0.75
CA HIS A 186 10.54 -2.69 0.24
C HIS A 186 11.19 -3.58 1.31
N THR A 187 12.24 -3.08 1.94
CA THR A 187 12.96 -3.77 3.04
C THR A 187 12.87 -2.96 4.32
N ASP A 188 13.27 -3.57 5.42
CA ASP A 188 13.29 -2.95 6.77
C ASP A 188 11.93 -2.34 7.16
N TRP A 189 10.86 -2.98 6.73
CA TRP A 189 9.50 -2.48 6.88
C TRP A 189 9.02 -2.58 8.33
N VAL A 190 8.61 -1.44 8.91
CA VAL A 190 8.03 -1.37 10.25
C VAL A 190 6.78 -0.51 10.28
N PHE A 191 5.85 -0.89 11.13
CA PHE A 191 4.66 -0.11 11.50
C PHE A 191 4.82 0.45 12.91
N VAL A 192 4.51 1.73 13.09
CA VAL A 192 4.59 2.44 14.37
C VAL A 192 3.22 3.01 14.70
N PRO A 193 2.35 2.24 15.38
CA PRO A 193 1.01 2.67 15.77
C PRO A 193 1.09 3.81 16.79
N GLY A 194 0.17 4.77 16.68
CA GLY A 194 0.14 5.95 17.56
C GLY A 194 1.36 6.85 17.42
N TYR A 195 2.08 6.78 16.31
CA TYR A 195 3.28 7.59 16.08
C TYR A 195 3.03 9.08 16.32
N HIS A 196 3.95 9.74 16.99
CA HIS A 196 3.99 11.19 17.08
C HIS A 196 5.43 11.65 17.29
N ASP A 197 5.88 12.58 16.48
CA ASP A 197 7.13 13.31 16.63
C ASP A 197 8.36 12.42 16.96
N GLY A 198 8.54 11.33 16.24
CA GLY A 198 9.61 10.35 16.43
C GLY A 198 9.38 9.35 17.56
N GLN A 199 8.25 9.45 18.29
CA GLN A 199 7.92 8.53 19.35
C GLN A 199 7.18 7.30 18.84
N ALA A 200 7.46 6.16 19.45
CA ALA A 200 6.82 4.88 19.20
C ALA A 200 6.16 4.35 20.48
N PRO A 201 5.01 4.92 20.89
CA PRO A 201 4.42 4.66 22.22
C PRO A 201 4.04 3.19 22.42
N TYR A 202 3.71 2.49 21.36
CA TYR A 202 3.38 1.07 21.36
C TYR A 202 4.47 0.20 20.74
N GLY A 203 5.68 0.74 20.54
CA GLY A 203 6.80 0.04 19.94
C GLY A 203 6.80 0.11 18.39
N LYS A 204 7.80 -0.54 17.81
CA LYS A 204 8.05 -0.65 16.37
C LYS A 204 7.75 -2.08 15.93
N TRP A 205 6.74 -2.26 15.12
CA TRP A 205 6.22 -3.56 14.72
C TRP A 205 6.76 -3.92 13.34
N ALA A 206 7.82 -4.68 13.32
CA ALA A 206 8.48 -5.07 12.08
C ALA A 206 7.71 -6.16 11.33
N ALA A 207 7.61 -6.04 10.01
CA ALA A 207 6.96 -7.05 9.19
C ALA A 207 7.74 -8.35 9.20
N SER A 208 7.04 -9.47 9.36
CA SER A 208 7.51 -10.82 9.04
C SER A 208 7.13 -11.22 7.61
N LYS A 209 6.08 -10.63 7.08
CA LYS A 209 5.60 -10.85 5.71
C LYS A 209 4.93 -9.56 5.20
N THR A 210 5.19 -9.19 3.96
CA THR A 210 4.45 -8.14 3.24
C THR A 210 3.72 -8.75 2.05
N LEU A 211 2.53 -8.24 1.76
CA LEU A 211 1.62 -8.76 0.75
C LEU A 211 0.99 -7.61 -0.04
N SER A 212 0.61 -7.88 -1.28
CA SER A 212 -0.22 -6.98 -2.08
C SER A 212 -1.12 -7.76 -3.02
N THR A 213 -2.13 -7.09 -3.56
CA THR A 213 -3.04 -7.68 -4.54
C THR A 213 -2.27 -8.22 -5.76
N PRO A 214 -2.78 -9.26 -6.44
CA PRO A 214 -2.12 -9.80 -7.64
C PRO A 214 -1.91 -8.76 -8.73
N GLN A 215 -2.90 -7.87 -8.93
CA GLN A 215 -2.87 -6.85 -9.96
C GLN A 215 -1.82 -5.77 -9.66
N TRP A 216 -1.71 -5.34 -8.39
CA TRP A 216 -0.63 -4.46 -7.98
C TRP A 216 0.72 -5.12 -8.16
N THR A 217 0.86 -6.37 -7.75
CA THR A 217 2.12 -7.11 -7.84
C THR A 217 2.58 -7.29 -9.28
N ALA A 218 1.65 -7.53 -10.21
CA ALA A 218 1.95 -7.81 -11.61
C ALA A 218 2.21 -6.55 -12.45
N SER A 219 1.44 -5.48 -12.23
CA SER A 219 1.44 -4.31 -13.14
C SER A 219 1.32 -2.96 -12.45
N GLU A 220 1.25 -2.94 -11.10
CA GLU A 220 1.05 -1.74 -10.31
C GLU A 220 -0.23 -0.98 -10.74
N ASP A 221 -1.31 -1.76 -10.97
CA ASP A 221 -2.62 -1.22 -11.34
C ASP A 221 -3.22 -0.44 -10.18
N ILE A 222 -3.43 0.86 -10.38
CA ILE A 222 -3.85 1.80 -9.34
C ILE A 222 -5.17 1.42 -8.67
N ASN A 223 -6.09 0.78 -9.39
CA ASN A 223 -7.37 0.31 -8.85
C ASN A 223 -7.23 -0.77 -7.77
N TYR A 224 -6.05 -1.34 -7.65
CA TYR A 224 -5.73 -2.45 -6.74
C TYR A 224 -4.56 -2.11 -5.82
N ASP A 225 -4.29 -0.82 -5.59
CA ASP A 225 -3.21 -0.32 -4.73
C ASP A 225 -3.50 -0.57 -3.24
N VAL A 226 -3.62 -1.85 -2.89
CA VAL A 226 -3.83 -2.32 -1.52
C VAL A 226 -2.69 -3.23 -1.11
N GLY A 227 -2.11 -2.94 0.05
CA GLY A 227 -1.05 -3.72 0.67
C GLY A 227 -1.41 -4.18 2.08
N ALA A 228 -0.73 -5.20 2.53
CA ALA A 228 -0.82 -5.68 3.90
C ALA A 228 0.56 -6.07 4.43
N ALA A 229 0.72 -5.99 5.74
CA ALA A 229 1.87 -6.56 6.43
C ALA A 229 1.39 -7.42 7.61
N VAL A 230 2.04 -8.57 7.80
CA VAL A 230 1.94 -9.35 9.02
C VAL A 230 3.17 -9.01 9.85
N VAL A 231 2.95 -8.49 11.05
CA VAL A 231 4.04 -8.00 11.90
C VAL A 231 4.40 -9.01 12.99
N ALA A 232 5.67 -9.04 13.35
CA ALA A 232 6.18 -9.87 14.43
C ALA A 232 5.72 -9.31 15.80
N PRO A 233 5.55 -10.17 16.82
CA PRO A 233 5.25 -9.76 18.18
C PRO A 233 6.34 -8.85 18.75
N VAL A 234 5.94 -7.88 19.59
CA VAL A 234 6.84 -7.00 20.34
C VAL A 234 6.70 -7.32 21.84
N GLY A 235 7.79 -7.69 22.50
CA GLY A 235 7.77 -8.09 23.90
C GLY A 235 6.84 -9.29 24.19
N GLY A 236 6.65 -10.18 23.23
CA GLY A 236 5.72 -11.32 23.33
C GLY A 236 4.25 -10.99 23.11
N GLN A 237 3.90 -9.72 22.92
CA GLN A 237 2.53 -9.26 22.68
C GLN A 237 2.27 -9.12 21.17
N ARG A 238 1.08 -9.46 20.71
CA ARG A 238 0.64 -9.26 19.32
C ARG A 238 0.06 -7.86 19.13
N LEU A 239 0.09 -7.36 17.90
CA LEU A 239 -0.27 -5.97 17.58
C LEU A 239 -1.64 -5.56 18.12
N THR A 240 -2.70 -6.30 17.80
CA THR A 240 -4.05 -5.89 18.23
C THR A 240 -4.33 -6.15 19.71
N ASP A 241 -3.52 -6.94 20.40
CA ASP A 241 -3.55 -7.03 21.85
C ASP A 241 -2.99 -5.74 22.51
N ALA A 242 -2.06 -5.05 21.80
CA ALA A 242 -1.47 -3.80 22.30
C ALA A 242 -2.32 -2.56 21.95
N VAL A 243 -2.86 -2.47 20.75
CA VAL A 243 -3.47 -1.23 20.23
C VAL A 243 -4.94 -1.38 19.82
N GLY A 244 -5.48 -2.59 19.86
CA GLY A 244 -6.76 -2.91 19.26
C GLY A 244 -6.68 -3.10 17.74
N GLY A 245 -7.79 -3.48 17.14
CA GLY A 245 -7.93 -3.62 15.70
C GLY A 245 -9.20 -2.96 15.20
N GLN A 246 -9.09 -2.08 14.21
CA GLN A 246 -10.25 -1.51 13.51
C GLN A 246 -10.98 -2.59 12.71
N GLY A 247 -12.25 -2.34 12.42
CA GLY A 247 -13.02 -3.20 11.53
C GLY A 247 -12.64 -3.00 10.08
N LEU A 248 -13.19 -3.84 9.21
CA LEU A 248 -13.06 -3.76 7.76
C LEU A 248 -14.44 -3.85 7.11
N ALA A 249 -14.59 -3.22 5.96
CA ALA A 249 -15.78 -3.35 5.13
C ALA A 249 -15.38 -3.47 3.65
N PHE A 250 -15.93 -4.48 2.99
CA PHE A 250 -15.69 -4.77 1.58
C PHE A 250 -17.00 -4.66 0.80
N ASN A 251 -16.91 -4.26 -0.45
CA ASN A 251 -18.03 -4.17 -1.39
C ASN A 251 -19.16 -3.19 -0.95
N THR A 252 -18.81 -2.13 -0.21
CA THR A 252 -19.78 -1.20 0.39
C THR A 252 -20.42 -0.22 -0.60
N GLY A 253 -19.98 -0.18 -1.85
CA GLY A 253 -20.43 0.80 -2.85
C GLY A 253 -19.76 2.18 -2.68
N TYR A 254 -20.25 3.15 -3.48
CA TYR A 254 -19.74 4.53 -3.50
C TYR A 254 -20.69 5.50 -2.80
N ASN A 255 -20.30 6.80 -2.79
CA ASN A 255 -21.10 7.91 -2.26
C ASN A 255 -21.46 7.74 -0.78
N LYS A 256 -20.48 7.30 0.00
CA LYS A 256 -20.60 7.10 1.45
C LYS A 256 -19.88 8.22 2.21
N PRO A 257 -20.38 8.62 3.39
CA PRO A 257 -19.60 9.45 4.30
C PRO A 257 -18.41 8.64 4.82
N MET A 258 -17.19 9.20 4.69
CA MET A 258 -15.96 8.56 5.14
C MET A 258 -15.04 9.54 5.85
N TYR A 259 -14.17 8.97 6.69
CA TYR A 259 -13.06 9.64 7.36
C TYR A 259 -11.75 9.01 6.91
N ALA A 260 -10.89 9.80 6.29
CA ALA A 260 -9.55 9.39 5.90
C ALA A 260 -8.52 9.88 6.91
N PHE A 261 -7.60 9.03 7.29
CA PHE A 261 -6.53 9.35 8.24
C PHE A 261 -5.16 9.07 7.64
N GLY A 262 -4.12 9.73 8.16
CA GLY A 262 -2.74 9.48 7.74
C GLY A 262 -1.75 10.42 8.40
N TYR A 263 -0.48 10.22 8.04
CA TYR A 263 0.65 11.02 8.51
C TYR A 263 1.33 11.70 7.31
N PRO A 264 0.69 12.74 6.73
CA PRO A 264 1.31 13.48 5.64
C PRO A 264 2.60 14.13 6.14
N ALA A 265 3.68 14.01 5.36
CA ALA A 265 5.01 14.44 5.75
C ALA A 265 5.70 15.30 4.66
N ALA A 266 4.97 15.69 3.62
CA ALA A 266 5.36 16.75 2.69
C ALA A 266 4.63 18.04 3.05
N ALA A 267 5.28 19.19 2.81
CA ALA A 267 4.72 20.51 3.14
C ALA A 267 3.25 20.67 2.67
N PRO A 268 2.38 21.27 3.48
CA PRO A 268 2.64 22.00 4.74
C PRO A 268 2.74 21.10 5.99
N TYR A 269 2.65 19.80 5.85
CA TYR A 269 2.77 18.82 6.93
C TYR A 269 4.21 18.33 7.09
N ASP A 270 4.52 17.73 8.24
CA ASP A 270 5.86 17.27 8.61
C ASP A 270 5.90 15.80 9.08
N GLY A 271 4.75 15.11 9.02
CA GLY A 271 4.62 13.71 9.45
C GLY A 271 4.56 13.52 10.97
N SER A 272 4.59 14.57 11.76
CA SER A 272 4.63 14.46 13.23
C SER A 272 3.31 14.07 13.89
N LYS A 273 2.17 14.28 13.19
CA LYS A 273 0.82 14.16 13.76
C LYS A 273 -0.12 13.39 12.86
N LEU A 274 -1.11 12.74 13.48
CA LEU A 274 -2.25 12.16 12.79
C LEU A 274 -3.16 13.27 12.23
N ILE A 275 -3.32 13.28 10.91
CA ILE A 275 -4.19 14.21 10.18
C ILE A 275 -5.41 13.43 9.68
N TYR A 276 -6.54 14.13 9.55
CA TYR A 276 -7.74 13.54 8.98
C TYR A 276 -8.41 14.47 7.96
N CYS A 277 -9.10 13.84 7.01
CA CYS A 277 -10.10 14.45 6.16
C CYS A 277 -11.42 13.71 6.36
N SER A 278 -12.54 14.38 6.12
CA SER A 278 -13.84 13.72 6.11
C SER A 278 -14.76 14.33 5.07
N GLY A 279 -15.68 13.55 4.56
CA GLY A 279 -16.64 13.99 3.56
C GLY A 279 -17.38 12.84 2.90
N ASN A 280 -18.33 13.19 2.03
CA ASN A 280 -18.96 12.20 1.17
C ASN A 280 -18.02 11.85 0.02
N THR A 281 -17.78 10.56 -0.16
CA THR A 281 -16.96 10.08 -1.27
C THR A 281 -17.72 10.12 -2.58
N ILE A 282 -16.98 10.27 -3.66
CA ILE A 282 -17.46 10.06 -5.04
C ILE A 282 -16.74 8.85 -5.63
N LYS A 283 -17.27 8.28 -6.69
CA LYS A 283 -16.47 7.42 -7.58
C LYS A 283 -15.59 8.32 -8.42
N ASP A 284 -14.32 7.94 -8.64
CA ASP A 284 -13.43 8.66 -9.57
C ASP A 284 -14.12 8.78 -10.94
N PRO A 285 -14.38 10.01 -11.43
CA PRO A 285 -15.03 10.21 -12.72
C PRO A 285 -14.07 10.12 -13.90
N LEU A 286 -12.75 9.90 -13.65
CA LEU A 286 -11.70 10.09 -14.64
C LEU A 286 -11.09 8.76 -15.10
N PHE A 287 -10.13 8.22 -14.37
CA PHE A 287 -9.26 7.17 -14.88
C PHE A 287 -9.23 5.91 -14.02
N SER A 288 -9.92 5.88 -12.88
CA SER A 288 -9.94 4.73 -11.99
C SER A 288 -11.36 4.35 -11.54
N THR A 289 -11.46 3.27 -10.79
CA THR A 289 -12.69 2.85 -10.10
C THR A 289 -12.68 3.22 -8.63
N ASP A 290 -11.78 4.09 -8.23
CA ASP A 290 -11.49 4.41 -6.84
C ASP A 290 -12.50 5.36 -6.21
N HIS A 291 -12.50 5.42 -4.89
CA HIS A 291 -13.16 6.49 -4.16
C HIS A 291 -12.36 7.78 -4.27
N GLY A 292 -13.03 8.91 -4.39
CA GLY A 292 -12.44 10.25 -4.29
C GLY A 292 -13.08 11.06 -3.18
N MET A 293 -12.32 11.92 -2.51
CA MET A 293 -12.81 12.82 -1.47
C MET A 293 -11.96 14.08 -1.40
N SER A 294 -12.58 15.23 -1.06
CA SER A 294 -11.83 16.46 -0.77
C SER A 294 -10.89 16.22 0.43
N CYS A 295 -9.59 16.34 0.19
CA CYS A 295 -8.57 16.08 1.19
C CYS A 295 -7.24 16.68 0.75
N ASN A 296 -6.61 17.46 1.63
CA ASN A 296 -5.34 18.13 1.36
C ASN A 296 -4.13 17.42 1.97
N MET A 297 -4.29 16.18 2.45
CA MET A 297 -3.15 15.39 2.91
C MET A 297 -2.15 15.20 1.77
N THR A 298 -0.88 15.32 2.11
CA THR A 298 0.25 15.24 1.17
C THR A 298 0.96 13.89 1.25
N GLY A 299 2.06 13.73 0.51
CA GLY A 299 2.91 12.55 0.52
C GLY A 299 3.27 12.11 1.93
N GLY A 300 3.32 10.79 2.16
CA GLY A 300 3.46 10.15 3.46
C GLY A 300 2.14 9.73 4.09
N SER A 301 0.99 10.31 3.68
CA SER A 301 -0.33 9.84 4.12
C SER A 301 -0.75 8.53 3.44
N SER A 302 -0.08 8.14 2.37
CA SER A 302 -0.28 6.92 1.58
C SER A 302 -0.42 5.68 2.46
N GLY A 303 -1.44 4.85 2.21
CA GLY A 303 -1.77 3.66 3.02
C GLY A 303 -2.53 3.95 4.30
N GLY A 304 -2.75 5.21 4.66
CA GLY A 304 -3.60 5.58 5.79
C GLY A 304 -5.06 5.19 5.55
N PRO A 305 -5.80 4.78 6.60
CA PRO A 305 -7.13 4.18 6.46
C PRO A 305 -8.22 5.18 6.08
N TRP A 306 -9.20 4.72 5.30
CA TRP A 306 -10.49 5.37 5.13
C TRP A 306 -11.56 4.54 5.81
N PHE A 307 -12.28 5.16 6.75
CA PHE A 307 -13.35 4.49 7.49
C PHE A 307 -14.73 4.92 7.01
N THR A 308 -15.58 3.94 6.69
CA THR A 308 -17.03 4.09 6.72
C THR A 308 -17.56 3.77 8.11
N GLN A 309 -18.77 4.23 8.46
CA GLN A 309 -19.37 4.03 9.79
C GLN A 309 -18.42 4.42 10.93
N PHE A 310 -17.71 5.52 10.76
CA PHE A 310 -16.78 6.00 11.78
C PHE A 310 -17.54 6.70 12.90
N ASP A 311 -17.28 6.27 14.12
CA ASP A 311 -17.81 6.88 15.35
C ASP A 311 -16.74 7.78 15.97
N GLU A 312 -16.95 9.09 15.92
CA GLU A 312 -16.02 10.09 16.47
C GLU A 312 -15.83 9.97 17.97
N ALA A 313 -16.83 9.48 18.71
CA ALA A 313 -16.76 9.35 20.16
C ALA A 313 -15.81 8.23 20.61
N THR A 314 -15.81 7.13 19.87
CA THR A 314 -14.97 5.97 20.18
C THR A 314 -13.70 5.91 19.32
N GLY A 315 -13.66 6.62 18.20
CA GLY A 315 -12.60 6.53 17.20
C GLY A 315 -12.59 5.18 16.48
N ALA A 316 -13.72 4.46 16.48
CA ALA A 316 -13.90 3.17 15.84
C ALA A 316 -14.53 3.34 14.45
N GLY A 317 -14.16 2.47 13.51
CA GLY A 317 -14.75 2.46 12.18
C GLY A 317 -14.50 1.16 11.41
N LEU A 318 -15.05 1.09 10.21
CA LEU A 318 -14.82 0.00 9.28
C LEU A 318 -13.95 0.52 8.14
N GLN A 319 -12.70 0.08 8.08
CA GLN A 319 -11.79 0.49 6.99
C GLN A 319 -12.27 -0.11 5.67
N SER A 320 -12.46 0.73 4.66
CA SER A 320 -12.99 0.32 3.36
C SER A 320 -12.23 0.95 2.17
N SER A 321 -11.12 1.64 2.45
CA SER A 321 -10.13 2.12 1.48
C SER A 321 -8.84 2.52 2.20
N VAL A 322 -7.86 3.00 1.43
CA VAL A 322 -6.62 3.63 1.91
C VAL A 322 -6.30 4.88 1.08
N ASN A 323 -5.54 5.82 1.64
CA ASN A 323 -4.96 6.91 0.84
C ASN A 323 -4.02 6.30 -0.21
N SER A 324 -4.21 6.65 -1.49
CA SER A 324 -3.40 6.11 -2.58
C SER A 324 -2.77 7.21 -3.43
N PHE A 325 -3.56 8.06 -4.08
CA PHE A 325 -3.01 9.05 -5.00
C PHE A 325 -3.88 10.31 -5.11
N GLY A 326 -3.35 11.31 -5.81
CA GLY A 326 -4.07 12.51 -6.24
C GLY A 326 -3.67 12.90 -7.65
N TYR A 327 -4.58 13.52 -8.41
CA TYR A 327 -4.26 14.08 -9.72
C TYR A 327 -3.64 15.47 -9.57
N THR A 328 -2.54 15.74 -10.28
CA THR A 328 -1.86 17.04 -10.23
C THR A 328 -2.73 18.21 -10.70
N PHE A 329 -3.69 17.94 -11.58
CA PHE A 329 -4.65 18.92 -12.11
C PHE A 329 -5.93 19.01 -11.26
N LEU A 330 -6.10 18.20 -10.24
CA LEU A 330 -7.22 18.21 -9.28
C LEU A 330 -6.67 18.28 -7.85
N PRO A 331 -6.14 19.45 -7.44
CA PRO A 331 -5.53 19.61 -6.12
C PRO A 331 -6.55 19.42 -5.00
N ASN A 332 -6.08 19.05 -3.83
CA ASN A 332 -6.90 18.83 -2.63
C ASN A 332 -7.98 17.75 -2.81
N THR A 333 -7.71 16.77 -3.67
CA THR A 333 -8.55 15.58 -3.80
C THR A 333 -7.68 14.34 -3.66
N MET A 334 -8.00 13.50 -2.68
CA MET A 334 -7.37 12.21 -2.44
C MET A 334 -8.23 11.12 -3.06
N PHE A 335 -7.58 10.15 -3.66
CA PHE A 335 -8.21 8.93 -4.18
C PHE A 335 -7.68 7.71 -3.44
N GLY A 336 -8.53 6.68 -3.36
CA GLY A 336 -8.17 5.42 -2.74
C GLY A 336 -8.95 4.24 -3.32
N PRO A 337 -8.30 3.07 -3.42
CA PRO A 337 -8.85 1.90 -4.10
C PRO A 337 -10.16 1.44 -3.45
N TYR A 338 -11.08 1.02 -4.31
CA TYR A 338 -12.32 0.37 -3.88
C TYR A 338 -11.99 -0.99 -3.26
N PHE A 339 -12.36 -1.20 -1.99
CA PHE A 339 -12.19 -2.49 -1.32
C PHE A 339 -13.27 -3.48 -1.82
N GLY A 340 -12.95 -4.14 -2.94
CA GLY A 340 -13.70 -5.24 -3.53
C GLY A 340 -13.20 -6.61 -3.05
N ASP A 341 -13.56 -7.65 -3.81
CA ASP A 341 -13.19 -9.04 -3.51
C ASP A 341 -11.68 -9.26 -3.46
N ASP A 342 -10.89 -8.52 -4.28
CA ASP A 342 -9.43 -8.66 -4.29
C ASP A 342 -8.79 -8.11 -3.01
N ALA A 343 -9.33 -7.04 -2.45
CA ALA A 343 -8.90 -6.52 -1.14
C ALA A 343 -9.32 -7.47 -0.01
N GLU A 344 -10.52 -8.07 -0.08
CA GLU A 344 -10.96 -9.10 0.87
C GLU A 344 -10.04 -10.34 0.83
N ASN A 345 -9.67 -10.80 -0.37
CA ASN A 345 -8.77 -11.94 -0.55
C ASN A 345 -7.37 -11.66 0.03
N LEU A 346 -6.84 -10.44 -0.22
CA LEU A 346 -5.57 -10.00 0.38
C LEU A 346 -5.63 -10.03 1.91
N TYR A 347 -6.71 -9.47 2.50
CA TYR A 347 -6.91 -9.51 3.95
C TYR A 347 -6.99 -10.95 4.47
N ASN A 348 -7.75 -11.82 3.81
CA ASN A 348 -7.91 -13.23 4.21
C ASN A 348 -6.58 -13.98 4.17
N GLU A 349 -5.73 -13.73 3.18
CA GLU A 349 -4.38 -14.29 3.15
C GLU A 349 -3.49 -13.72 4.25
N ALA A 350 -3.53 -12.41 4.48
CA ALA A 350 -2.73 -11.76 5.52
C ALA A 350 -3.09 -12.29 6.92
N GLN A 351 -4.38 -12.39 7.26
CA GLN A 351 -4.81 -12.84 8.59
C GLN A 351 -4.57 -14.33 8.86
N SER A 352 -4.39 -15.13 7.83
CA SER A 352 -4.08 -16.58 7.92
C SER A 352 -2.59 -16.89 7.85
N SER A 353 -1.72 -15.87 7.71
CA SER A 353 -0.26 -16.00 7.57
C SER A 353 0.45 -15.96 8.91
#